data_515e5ed2e4dfbe7f762284fd8b78bc24
#
_entry.id   515e5ed2e4dfbe7f762284fd8b78bc24
#
_cell.length_a   1.000
_cell.length_b   1.000
_cell.length_c   1.000
_cell.angle_alpha   90.00
_cell.angle_beta   90.00
_cell.angle_gamma   90.00
#
_symmetry.space_group_name_H-M   'P 1'
#
loop_
_entity.id
_entity.type
_entity.pdbx_description
1 polymer ?
#
loop_
_entity_poly.entity_id
_entity_poly.type
_entity_poly.pdbx_seq_one_letter_code
_entity_poly.pdbx_strand_id
1 'polypeptide(L)'
;MIEYTTRYDVKKTMYEKFADSAAQHTNEPCFYYYNNTITWAQAEKMVDLCAAGMLANGVRKGDRVIICAPNMPQCIAAIYAVNKIGAIASMLHPLSVASEAQYAVDLVGAKFAFCFDVSEKAFKGMNHLTLVRCKTAEYFPKTPYGFIANQLYKKKIKGKTAPATDVKKNIDWKELLREGKEYIAAGNEIPIAENPLAVAAIMMTGGTTGNPKGVQLCNEAINNLSYQLCDVVENVLDMKCDPKSDAMLTALPVFHGFGFALCMHVSICTGMPQSLFPQFDAKMCSDAIKKYGINYIFGVPDFFEKVYKAGYLKGIDMSNMKLIGSGGDVVPYSLTEKMDRLLKENGAHCHFVSGYGLTECVTVCSFTDPRREAPQGCIGVPCYNVEAMTVKPGTTDEVKGEDGELCIYAPTLMEGYYHDPDETAKVLVKHNDGKVWLHTGDMCYIEQETGDIYYRQRLKRVYKISGYLVYPSFIEEAYRAMAEIYDCCVIGVGEEGQTKLKLFVVKNKKFKNDDEEMLKKKIIEFGMQNLSKWSVPKIIEFIDALPRTKIGKVDFKVLK
;
A
#
# COMPACT_ATOMS: atom_id res chain seq x y z
N MET A 1 -27.80 6.68 -11.74
CA MET A 1 -26.50 7.17 -12.28
C MET A 1 -26.26 8.50 -11.59
N ILE A 2 -25.22 8.61 -10.77
CA ILE A 2 -24.83 9.88 -10.17
C ILE A 2 -24.05 10.63 -11.24
N GLU A 3 -24.48 11.86 -11.56
CA GLU A 3 -23.70 12.75 -12.41
C GLU A 3 -22.39 13.09 -11.70
N TYR A 4 -21.28 12.60 -12.22
CA TYR A 4 -19.95 12.98 -11.76
C TYR A 4 -19.74 14.46 -12.08
N THR A 5 -19.39 15.25 -11.09
CA THR A 5 -18.97 16.63 -11.34
C THR A 5 -17.66 16.64 -12.11
N THR A 6 -17.42 17.65 -12.94
CA THR A 6 -16.21 17.76 -13.78
C THR A 6 -14.89 17.69 -12.99
N ARG A 7 -14.91 18.03 -11.70
CA ARG A 7 -13.75 17.96 -10.81
C ARG A 7 -13.26 16.52 -10.56
N TYR A 8 -14.17 15.56 -10.60
CA TYR A 8 -13.89 14.13 -10.33
C TYR A 8 -14.14 13.27 -11.56
N ASP A 9 -13.82 13.80 -12.74
CA ASP A 9 -13.91 13.02 -13.99
C ASP A 9 -12.95 11.82 -13.94
N VAL A 10 -13.51 10.64 -13.68
CA VAL A 10 -12.77 9.38 -13.62
C VAL A 10 -12.49 8.80 -15.00
N LYS A 11 -13.17 9.30 -16.04
CA LYS A 11 -13.07 8.84 -17.44
C LYS A 11 -11.87 9.45 -18.16
N LYS A 12 -10.75 9.54 -17.49
CA LYS A 12 -9.45 9.99 -17.98
C LYS A 12 -8.38 8.95 -17.70
N THR A 13 -7.25 9.04 -18.39
CA THR A 13 -6.05 8.30 -17.98
C THR A 13 -5.42 8.93 -16.74
N MET A 14 -4.57 8.19 -16.03
CA MET A 14 -3.79 8.74 -14.93
C MET A 14 -2.93 9.94 -15.36
N TYR A 15 -2.36 9.87 -16.58
CA TYR A 15 -1.57 10.97 -17.13
C TYR A 15 -2.42 12.21 -17.42
N GLU A 16 -3.62 12.07 -17.96
CA GLU A 16 -4.52 13.22 -18.19
C GLU A 16 -4.87 13.92 -16.88
N LYS A 17 -5.08 13.16 -15.78
CA LYS A 17 -5.27 13.74 -14.42
C LYS A 17 -4.03 14.47 -13.94
N PHE A 18 -2.84 13.93 -14.20
CA PHE A 18 -1.57 14.60 -13.91
C PHE A 18 -1.43 15.91 -14.71
N ALA A 19 -1.73 15.89 -16.01
CA ALA A 19 -1.65 17.06 -16.88
C ALA A 19 -2.64 18.15 -16.47
N ASP A 20 -3.89 17.78 -16.10
CA ASP A 20 -4.88 18.72 -15.57
C ASP A 20 -4.34 19.48 -14.35
N SER A 21 -3.74 18.76 -13.39
CA SER A 21 -3.17 19.37 -12.19
C SER A 21 -1.92 20.19 -12.49
N ALA A 22 -1.05 19.73 -13.38
CA ALA A 22 0.14 20.47 -13.80
C ALA A 22 -0.23 21.81 -14.47
N ALA A 23 -1.26 21.83 -15.30
CA ALA A 23 -1.77 23.04 -15.94
C ALA A 23 -2.35 24.04 -14.93
N GLN A 24 -3.06 23.54 -13.90
CA GLN A 24 -3.70 24.38 -12.88
C GLN A 24 -2.70 24.92 -11.83
N HIS A 25 -1.63 24.18 -11.53
CA HIS A 25 -0.72 24.44 -10.40
C HIS A 25 0.74 24.64 -10.83
N THR A 26 0.99 25.04 -12.05
CA THR A 26 2.29 25.10 -12.76
C THR A 26 3.48 25.45 -11.87
N ASN A 27 3.39 26.53 -11.08
CA ASN A 27 4.47 27.04 -10.24
C ASN A 27 4.40 26.59 -8.78
N GLU A 28 3.36 25.88 -8.41
CA GLU A 28 3.15 25.37 -7.05
C GLU A 28 3.98 24.11 -6.80
N PRO A 29 4.25 23.75 -5.54
CA PRO A 29 4.93 22.50 -5.21
C PRO A 29 4.14 21.28 -5.68
N CYS A 30 4.82 20.31 -6.30
CA CYS A 30 4.33 18.98 -6.59
C CYS A 30 4.95 17.96 -5.63
N PHE A 31 6.29 18.01 -5.46
CA PHE A 31 7.02 17.11 -4.57
C PHE A 31 7.91 17.86 -3.59
N TYR A 32 7.92 17.39 -2.35
CA TYR A 32 8.94 17.68 -1.36
C TYR A 32 9.84 16.45 -1.21
N TYR A 33 11.13 16.62 -1.46
CA TYR A 33 12.10 15.53 -1.45
C TYR A 33 13.43 15.96 -0.81
N TYR A 34 13.75 15.46 0.40
CA TYR A 34 14.95 15.84 1.15
C TYR A 34 15.16 17.36 1.25
N ASN A 35 14.12 18.11 1.59
CA ASN A 35 14.09 19.57 1.62
C ASN A 35 14.26 20.27 0.25
N ASN A 36 14.25 19.55 -0.84
CA ASN A 36 14.09 20.11 -2.17
C ASN A 36 12.60 20.21 -2.52
N THR A 37 12.21 21.31 -3.15
CA THR A 37 10.87 21.50 -3.69
C THR A 37 10.94 21.36 -5.20
N ILE A 38 10.09 20.50 -5.76
CA ILE A 38 9.93 20.31 -7.21
C ILE A 38 8.55 20.79 -7.57
N THR A 39 8.45 21.77 -8.47
CA THR A 39 7.17 22.33 -8.93
C THR A 39 6.48 21.41 -9.93
N TRP A 40 5.18 21.65 -10.18
CA TRP A 40 4.42 20.93 -11.19
C TRP A 40 5.04 21.07 -12.58
N ALA A 41 5.47 22.26 -12.99
CA ALA A 41 6.18 22.45 -14.26
C ALA A 41 7.46 21.63 -14.38
N GLN A 42 8.20 21.48 -13.27
CA GLN A 42 9.40 20.65 -13.26
C GLN A 42 9.05 19.16 -13.32
N ALA A 43 7.99 18.73 -12.64
CA ALA A 43 7.50 17.36 -12.66
C ALA A 43 6.97 16.99 -14.06
N GLU A 44 6.18 17.85 -14.69
CA GLU A 44 5.69 17.68 -16.06
C GLU A 44 6.82 17.54 -17.06
N LYS A 45 7.82 18.43 -16.99
CA LYS A 45 9.01 18.32 -17.82
C LYS A 45 9.76 17.00 -17.62
N MET A 46 9.85 16.50 -16.40
CA MET A 46 10.46 15.18 -16.13
C MET A 46 9.66 14.06 -16.80
N VAL A 47 8.34 14.10 -16.69
CA VAL A 47 7.42 13.13 -17.32
C VAL A 47 7.61 13.14 -18.84
N ASP A 48 7.60 14.31 -19.45
CA ASP A 48 7.70 14.47 -20.91
C ASP A 48 9.04 13.98 -21.44
N LEU A 49 10.14 14.40 -20.83
CA LEU A 49 11.47 13.95 -21.25
C LEU A 49 11.67 12.44 -21.01
N CYS A 50 11.11 11.90 -19.94
CA CYS A 50 11.13 10.46 -19.66
C CYS A 50 10.33 9.68 -20.71
N ALA A 51 9.13 10.13 -21.06
CA ALA A 51 8.29 9.54 -22.09
C ALA A 51 8.99 9.53 -23.45
N ALA A 52 9.53 10.68 -23.87
CA ALA A 52 10.31 10.81 -25.11
C ALA A 52 11.54 9.91 -25.12
N GLY A 53 12.28 9.84 -24.00
CA GLY A 53 13.44 8.96 -23.85
C GLY A 53 13.09 7.48 -23.96
N MET A 54 11.95 7.06 -23.40
CA MET A 54 11.45 5.69 -23.57
C MET A 54 11.09 5.40 -25.03
N LEU A 55 10.41 6.33 -25.72
CA LEU A 55 10.09 6.20 -27.15
C LEU A 55 11.35 6.09 -28.00
N ALA A 56 12.40 6.89 -27.71
CA ALA A 56 13.71 6.83 -28.37
C ALA A 56 14.38 5.46 -28.17
N ASN A 57 14.14 4.82 -27.03
CA ASN A 57 14.63 3.47 -26.72
C ASN A 57 13.68 2.33 -27.10
N GLY A 58 12.66 2.63 -27.92
CA GLY A 58 11.79 1.63 -28.55
C GLY A 58 10.60 1.16 -27.73
N VAL A 59 10.29 1.80 -26.59
CA VAL A 59 9.04 1.52 -25.84
C VAL A 59 7.85 2.02 -26.64
N ARG A 60 6.78 1.26 -26.66
CA ARG A 60 5.54 1.56 -27.41
C ARG A 60 4.31 1.32 -26.53
N LYS A 61 3.16 1.81 -27.00
CA LYS A 61 1.84 1.53 -26.39
C LYS A 61 1.65 0.03 -26.18
N GLY A 62 1.18 -0.35 -25.00
CA GLY A 62 0.95 -1.74 -24.60
C GLY A 62 2.19 -2.49 -24.10
N ASP A 63 3.40 -1.93 -24.19
CA ASP A 63 4.58 -2.52 -23.58
C ASP A 63 4.49 -2.47 -22.04
N ARG A 64 5.06 -3.47 -21.36
CA ARG A 64 5.18 -3.49 -19.91
C ARG A 64 6.56 -3.01 -19.53
N VAL A 65 6.59 -2.04 -18.63
CA VAL A 65 7.80 -1.41 -18.13
C VAL A 65 7.94 -1.71 -16.65
N ILE A 66 9.00 -2.41 -16.25
CA ILE A 66 9.27 -2.65 -14.83
C ILE A 66 9.68 -1.35 -14.13
N ILE A 67 9.07 -1.08 -12.98
CA ILE A 67 9.44 0.03 -12.10
C ILE A 67 9.86 -0.54 -10.74
N CYS A 68 11.17 -0.59 -10.50
CA CYS A 68 11.82 -1.15 -9.31
C CYS A 68 12.55 -0.04 -8.56
N ALA A 69 11.79 0.95 -8.07
CA ALA A 69 12.33 2.13 -7.39
C ALA A 69 11.45 2.52 -6.19
N PRO A 70 12.04 3.09 -5.12
CA PRO A 70 11.28 3.61 -3.99
C PRO A 70 10.62 4.96 -4.32
N ASN A 71 9.92 5.54 -3.33
CA ASN A 71 9.27 6.84 -3.46
C ASN A 71 10.29 7.96 -3.70
N MET A 72 10.54 8.27 -4.94
CA MET A 72 11.47 9.30 -5.39
C MET A 72 10.94 9.97 -6.67
N PRO A 73 11.34 11.21 -6.97
CA PRO A 73 10.79 11.96 -8.11
C PRO A 73 10.86 11.21 -9.43
N GLN A 74 11.96 10.49 -9.70
CA GLN A 74 12.13 9.71 -10.92
C GLN A 74 11.12 8.53 -11.00
N CYS A 75 10.81 7.90 -9.86
CA CYS A 75 9.83 6.82 -9.82
C CYS A 75 8.45 7.31 -10.23
N ILE A 76 8.02 8.44 -9.64
CA ILE A 76 6.72 9.03 -9.96
C ILE A 76 6.68 9.49 -11.41
N ALA A 77 7.72 10.21 -11.88
CA ALA A 77 7.81 10.65 -13.26
C ALA A 77 7.79 9.47 -14.25
N ALA A 78 8.47 8.36 -13.95
CA ALA A 78 8.46 7.16 -14.79
C ALA A 78 7.07 6.53 -14.88
N ILE A 79 6.32 6.44 -13.76
CA ILE A 79 4.94 5.92 -13.75
C ILE A 79 4.05 6.71 -14.70
N TYR A 80 4.05 8.04 -14.58
CA TYR A 80 3.23 8.90 -15.43
C TYR A 80 3.72 8.97 -16.88
N ALA A 81 5.02 8.89 -17.10
CA ALA A 81 5.59 8.82 -18.45
C ALA A 81 5.21 7.52 -19.18
N VAL A 82 5.22 6.38 -18.46
CA VAL A 82 4.74 5.09 -18.97
C VAL A 82 3.26 5.18 -19.33
N ASN A 83 2.44 5.75 -18.45
CA ASN A 83 1.00 5.91 -18.68
C ASN A 83 0.73 6.88 -19.84
N LYS A 84 1.47 7.99 -19.96
CA LYS A 84 1.34 8.97 -21.05
C LYS A 84 1.38 8.32 -22.41
N ILE A 85 2.34 7.44 -22.66
CA ILE A 85 2.52 6.78 -23.96
C ILE A 85 1.66 5.51 -24.10
N GLY A 86 0.79 5.20 -23.14
CA GLY A 86 -0.09 4.03 -23.15
C GLY A 86 0.65 2.71 -22.92
N ALA A 87 1.84 2.73 -22.37
CA ALA A 87 2.51 1.55 -21.82
C ALA A 87 1.99 1.24 -20.41
N ILE A 88 2.37 0.10 -19.85
CA ILE A 88 1.83 -0.42 -18.58
C ILE A 88 2.96 -0.47 -17.54
N ALA A 89 2.77 0.22 -16.41
CA ALA A 89 3.71 0.20 -15.30
C ALA A 89 3.60 -1.11 -14.51
N SER A 90 4.61 -1.97 -14.56
CA SER A 90 4.70 -3.19 -13.75
C SER A 90 5.54 -2.93 -12.52
N MET A 91 4.89 -2.84 -11.37
CA MET A 91 5.52 -2.40 -10.13
C MET A 91 6.25 -3.56 -9.43
N LEU A 92 7.52 -3.34 -9.08
CA LEU A 92 8.35 -4.32 -8.42
C LEU A 92 8.96 -3.74 -7.13
N HIS A 93 9.02 -4.58 -6.09
CA HIS A 93 9.62 -4.17 -4.82
C HIS A 93 11.08 -3.74 -5.01
N PRO A 94 11.51 -2.55 -4.54
CA PRO A 94 12.85 -2.02 -4.78
C PRO A 94 14.00 -2.89 -4.26
N LEU A 95 13.74 -3.72 -3.25
CA LEU A 95 14.72 -4.64 -2.67
C LEU A 95 14.51 -6.09 -3.12
N SER A 96 13.84 -6.31 -4.26
CA SER A 96 13.72 -7.64 -4.85
C SER A 96 15.07 -8.25 -5.16
N VAL A 97 15.19 -9.56 -4.90
CA VAL A 97 16.38 -10.34 -5.27
C VAL A 97 16.33 -10.71 -6.76
N ALA A 98 17.46 -11.20 -7.31
CA ALA A 98 17.57 -11.48 -8.74
C ALA A 98 16.50 -12.45 -9.27
N SER A 99 16.16 -13.50 -8.52
CA SER A 99 15.11 -14.45 -8.92
C SER A 99 13.72 -13.83 -8.98
N GLU A 100 13.39 -12.89 -8.09
CA GLU A 100 12.11 -12.17 -8.10
C GLU A 100 12.05 -11.15 -9.24
N ALA A 101 13.18 -10.46 -9.51
CA ALA A 101 13.28 -9.54 -10.63
C ALA A 101 13.14 -10.29 -11.97
N GLN A 102 13.83 -11.42 -12.11
CA GLN A 102 13.72 -12.29 -13.28
C GLN A 102 12.28 -12.77 -13.47
N TYR A 103 11.66 -13.30 -12.41
CA TYR A 103 10.26 -13.74 -12.46
C TYR A 103 9.32 -12.64 -12.92
N ALA A 104 9.44 -11.42 -12.35
CA ALA A 104 8.58 -10.30 -12.73
C ALA A 104 8.80 -9.86 -14.19
N VAL A 105 10.06 -9.81 -14.65
CA VAL A 105 10.41 -9.47 -16.04
C VAL A 105 9.82 -10.50 -17.00
N ASP A 106 9.97 -11.79 -16.69
CA ASP A 106 9.50 -12.89 -17.54
C ASP A 106 7.96 -12.95 -17.57
N LEU A 107 7.31 -12.80 -16.40
CA LEU A 107 5.86 -12.83 -16.29
C LEU A 107 5.21 -11.82 -17.22
N VAL A 108 5.71 -10.57 -17.24
CA VAL A 108 5.11 -9.52 -18.06
C VAL A 108 5.79 -9.37 -19.43
N GLY A 109 6.86 -10.09 -19.70
CA GLY A 109 7.63 -9.98 -20.95
C GLY A 109 8.25 -8.60 -21.13
N ALA A 110 8.75 -7.97 -20.05
CA ALA A 110 9.29 -6.63 -20.10
C ALA A 110 10.62 -6.56 -20.86
N LYS A 111 10.79 -5.51 -21.66
CA LYS A 111 12.03 -5.20 -22.38
C LYS A 111 12.68 -3.91 -21.88
N PHE A 112 12.02 -3.20 -20.96
CA PHE A 112 12.47 -1.93 -20.40
C PHE A 112 12.20 -1.91 -18.89
N ALA A 113 13.15 -1.38 -18.10
CA ALA A 113 13.02 -1.29 -16.67
C ALA A 113 13.69 -0.04 -16.10
N PHE A 114 13.07 0.52 -15.04
CA PHE A 114 13.68 1.48 -14.14
C PHE A 114 14.12 0.78 -12.86
N CYS A 115 15.33 1.06 -12.42
CA CYS A 115 15.84 0.61 -11.13
C CYS A 115 16.47 1.76 -10.36
N PHE A 116 16.65 1.61 -9.04
CA PHE A 116 17.45 2.57 -8.27
C PHE A 116 18.80 1.96 -7.88
N ASP A 117 19.68 2.77 -7.29
CA ASP A 117 21.08 2.45 -6.99
C ASP A 117 21.31 1.04 -6.41
N VAL A 118 20.44 0.60 -5.48
CA VAL A 118 20.63 -0.67 -4.76
C VAL A 118 19.99 -1.85 -5.50
N SER A 119 18.94 -1.62 -6.30
CA SER A 119 18.24 -2.69 -7.02
C SER A 119 18.90 -3.06 -8.36
N GLU A 120 19.80 -2.24 -8.89
CA GLU A 120 20.44 -2.47 -10.20
C GLU A 120 21.00 -3.88 -10.36
N LYS A 121 21.69 -4.39 -9.34
CA LYS A 121 22.30 -5.73 -9.35
C LYS A 121 21.31 -6.88 -9.51
N ALA A 122 20.04 -6.67 -9.21
CA ALA A 122 19.00 -7.69 -9.35
C ALA A 122 18.66 -8.01 -10.82
N PHE A 123 19.04 -7.12 -11.74
CA PHE A 123 18.79 -7.25 -13.18
C PHE A 123 20.00 -7.79 -13.98
N LYS A 124 21.07 -8.22 -13.29
CA LYS A 124 22.25 -8.78 -13.95
C LYS A 124 21.89 -10.00 -14.80
N GLY A 125 22.43 -10.07 -16.03
CA GLY A 125 22.26 -11.20 -16.94
C GLY A 125 20.98 -11.13 -17.81
N MET A 126 20.14 -10.12 -17.65
CA MET A 126 18.93 -9.93 -18.46
C MET A 126 19.26 -9.23 -19.79
N ASN A 127 19.92 -9.95 -20.70
CA ASN A 127 20.53 -9.44 -21.94
C ASN A 127 19.54 -8.81 -22.94
N HIS A 128 18.23 -8.99 -22.76
CA HIS A 128 17.18 -8.40 -23.58
C HIS A 128 16.66 -7.07 -23.02
N LEU A 129 17.03 -6.71 -21.77
CA LEU A 129 16.46 -5.61 -21.01
C LEU A 129 17.26 -4.32 -21.20
N THR A 130 16.60 -3.22 -21.57
CA THR A 130 17.13 -1.86 -21.41
C THR A 130 16.84 -1.39 -19.99
N LEU A 131 17.89 -1.06 -19.24
CA LEU A 131 17.81 -0.68 -17.83
C LEU A 131 18.15 0.79 -17.64
N VAL A 132 17.29 1.51 -16.93
CA VAL A 132 17.50 2.92 -16.54
C VAL A 132 17.77 2.98 -15.04
N ARG A 133 18.96 3.47 -14.69
CA ARG A 133 19.35 3.64 -13.29
C ARG A 133 18.97 5.03 -12.78
N CYS A 134 18.14 5.07 -11.76
CA CYS A 134 17.72 6.26 -11.03
C CYS A 134 18.52 6.38 -9.72
N LYS A 135 19.29 7.46 -9.55
CA LYS A 135 20.08 7.68 -8.33
C LYS A 135 19.25 8.43 -7.32
N THR A 136 19.09 7.85 -6.12
CA THR A 136 18.30 8.45 -5.02
C THR A 136 18.72 9.87 -4.69
N ALA A 137 20.03 10.16 -4.71
CA ALA A 137 20.58 11.48 -4.37
C ALA A 137 20.49 12.52 -5.51
N GLU A 138 19.96 12.18 -6.67
CA GLU A 138 19.99 13.03 -7.87
C GLU A 138 19.17 14.32 -7.71
N TYR A 139 18.08 14.24 -6.96
CA TYR A 139 17.20 15.36 -6.65
C TYR A 139 17.37 15.90 -5.23
N PHE A 140 18.46 15.58 -4.54
CA PHE A 140 18.79 16.26 -3.29
C PHE A 140 19.07 17.74 -3.56
N PRO A 141 18.73 18.64 -2.62
CA PRO A 141 18.91 20.07 -2.84
C PRO A 141 20.38 20.44 -3.01
N LYS A 142 20.65 21.44 -3.86
CA LYS A 142 22.00 22.00 -4.08
C LYS A 142 22.39 22.98 -2.95
N THR A 143 22.33 22.50 -1.71
CA THR A 143 22.60 23.25 -0.47
C THR A 143 23.60 22.45 0.40
N PRO A 144 24.21 23.05 1.44
CA PRO A 144 25.03 22.31 2.40
C PRO A 144 24.32 21.09 2.99
N TYR A 145 23.02 21.21 3.28
CA TYR A 145 22.20 20.09 3.75
C TYR A 145 22.16 18.93 2.73
N GLY A 146 21.90 19.24 1.46
CA GLY A 146 21.85 18.21 0.42
C GLY A 146 23.22 17.56 0.17
N PHE A 147 24.31 18.31 0.31
CA PHE A 147 25.66 17.74 0.26
C PHE A 147 25.88 16.73 1.40
N ILE A 148 25.55 17.10 2.64
CA ILE A 148 25.65 16.20 3.80
C ILE A 148 24.77 14.97 3.63
N ALA A 149 23.50 15.17 3.22
CA ALA A 149 22.58 14.08 2.96
C ALA A 149 23.13 13.10 1.91
N ASN A 150 23.75 13.61 0.83
CA ASN A 150 24.36 12.79 -0.20
C ASN A 150 25.56 11.99 0.34
N GLN A 151 26.41 12.58 1.19
CA GLN A 151 27.53 11.86 1.81
C GLN A 151 27.06 10.74 2.74
N LEU A 152 26.04 11.02 3.56
CA LEU A 152 25.42 10.02 4.43
C LEU A 152 24.77 8.90 3.61
N TYR A 153 24.08 9.24 2.53
CA TYR A 153 23.48 8.27 1.61
C TYR A 153 24.54 7.37 0.98
N LYS A 154 25.61 7.94 0.41
CA LYS A 154 26.73 7.19 -0.16
C LYS A 154 27.35 6.22 0.85
N LYS A 155 27.53 6.66 2.11
CA LYS A 155 28.01 5.78 3.19
C LYS A 155 27.05 4.62 3.46
N LYS A 156 25.74 4.89 3.44
CA LYS A 156 24.68 3.90 3.72
C LYS A 156 24.57 2.83 2.63
N ILE A 157 24.80 3.18 1.36
CA ILE A 157 24.71 2.24 0.22
C ILE A 157 26.05 1.59 -0.14
N LYS A 158 27.15 2.00 0.51
CA LYS A 158 28.49 1.41 0.27
C LYS A 158 28.44 -0.11 0.45
N GLY A 159 28.89 -0.85 -0.56
CA GLY A 159 28.88 -2.32 -0.59
C GLY A 159 27.52 -2.95 -0.90
N LYS A 160 26.47 -2.14 -1.07
CA LYS A 160 25.12 -2.63 -1.43
C LYS A 160 24.81 -2.48 -2.91
N THR A 161 25.56 -1.66 -3.62
CA THR A 161 25.40 -1.38 -5.04
C THR A 161 26.39 -2.19 -5.87
N ALA A 162 25.93 -2.73 -7.00
CA ALA A 162 26.77 -3.28 -8.05
C ALA A 162 26.05 -3.04 -9.38
N PRO A 163 26.79 -2.73 -10.46
CA PRO A 163 26.17 -2.51 -11.76
C PRO A 163 25.57 -3.81 -12.30
N ALA A 164 24.48 -3.68 -13.03
CA ALA A 164 23.95 -4.77 -13.83
C ALA A 164 24.83 -4.95 -15.06
N THR A 165 25.54 -6.08 -15.15
CA THR A 165 26.26 -6.51 -16.35
C THR A 165 25.36 -7.42 -17.19
N ASP A 166 25.70 -7.54 -18.48
CA ASP A 166 25.01 -8.45 -19.41
C ASP A 166 23.51 -8.10 -19.59
N VAL A 167 23.21 -6.80 -19.63
CA VAL A 167 21.92 -6.23 -20.07
C VAL A 167 22.07 -5.64 -21.46
N LYS A 168 20.98 -5.49 -22.21
CA LYS A 168 20.99 -4.92 -23.58
C LYS A 168 21.57 -3.52 -23.61
N LYS A 169 21.11 -2.64 -22.71
CA LYS A 169 21.55 -1.25 -22.55
C LYS A 169 21.40 -0.88 -21.07
N ASN A 170 22.39 -0.18 -20.51
CA ASN A 170 22.33 0.34 -19.14
C ASN A 170 22.67 1.84 -19.19
N ILE A 171 21.68 2.68 -18.87
CA ILE A 171 21.79 4.15 -18.94
C ILE A 171 21.39 4.78 -17.62
N ASP A 172 21.95 5.95 -17.34
CA ASP A 172 21.52 6.77 -16.20
C ASP A 172 20.23 7.55 -16.53
N TRP A 173 19.46 7.90 -15.53
CA TRP A 173 18.27 8.75 -15.65
C TRP A 173 18.52 10.02 -16.47
N LYS A 174 19.63 10.72 -16.22
CA LYS A 174 20.00 11.93 -16.98
C LYS A 174 20.22 11.67 -18.45
N GLU A 175 20.79 10.53 -18.75
CA GLU A 175 21.01 10.11 -20.15
C GLU A 175 19.67 9.85 -20.84
N LEU A 176 18.74 9.16 -20.18
CA LEU A 176 17.37 8.97 -20.70
C LEU A 176 16.68 10.31 -20.99
N LEU A 177 16.79 11.29 -20.06
CA LEU A 177 16.19 12.61 -20.26
C LEU A 177 16.88 13.39 -21.40
N ARG A 178 18.19 13.21 -21.59
CA ARG A 178 18.94 13.80 -22.72
C ARG A 178 18.47 13.20 -24.04
N GLU A 179 18.38 11.88 -24.13
CA GLU A 179 17.85 11.18 -25.31
C GLU A 179 16.39 11.62 -25.61
N GLY A 180 15.58 11.82 -24.57
CA GLY A 180 14.22 12.37 -24.73
C GLY A 180 14.20 13.79 -25.29
N LYS A 181 15.11 14.65 -24.81
CA LYS A 181 15.25 16.01 -25.36
C LYS A 181 15.66 16.00 -26.84
N GLU A 182 16.57 15.12 -27.21
CA GLU A 182 17.01 14.94 -28.60
C GLU A 182 15.88 14.39 -29.48
N TYR A 183 15.09 13.43 -28.97
CA TYR A 183 13.92 12.89 -29.64
C TYR A 183 12.90 13.99 -30.00
N ILE A 184 12.58 14.86 -29.04
CA ILE A 184 11.67 16.00 -29.26
C ILE A 184 12.29 17.02 -30.23
N ALA A 185 13.59 17.34 -30.07
CA ALA A 185 14.28 18.28 -30.93
C ALA A 185 14.37 17.82 -32.39
N ALA A 186 14.32 16.52 -32.65
CA ALA A 186 14.23 15.92 -33.98
C ALA A 186 12.82 16.02 -34.60
N GLY A 187 11.86 16.68 -33.93
CA GLY A 187 10.48 16.86 -34.43
C GLY A 187 9.55 15.68 -34.17
N ASN A 188 9.94 14.72 -33.34
CA ASN A 188 9.07 13.61 -32.99
C ASN A 188 8.05 14.02 -31.93
N GLU A 189 6.81 13.57 -32.10
CA GLU A 189 5.72 13.79 -31.15
C GLU A 189 5.72 12.72 -30.06
N ILE A 190 5.22 13.10 -28.87
CA ILE A 190 4.95 12.18 -27.78
C ILE A 190 3.45 11.86 -27.81
N PRO A 191 3.03 10.63 -28.16
CA PRO A 191 1.62 10.26 -28.15
C PRO A 191 1.06 10.32 -26.73
N ILE A 192 -0.20 10.73 -26.60
CA ILE A 192 -0.94 10.71 -25.35
C ILE A 192 -1.99 9.62 -25.44
N ALA A 193 -1.98 8.72 -24.47
CA ALA A 193 -3.02 7.69 -24.34
C ALA A 193 -4.29 8.28 -23.73
N GLU A 194 -5.45 7.96 -24.31
CA GLU A 194 -6.75 8.56 -23.93
C GLU A 194 -7.77 7.52 -23.47
N ASN A 195 -7.39 6.22 -23.37
CA ASN A 195 -8.33 5.17 -23.00
C ASN A 195 -8.36 4.95 -21.47
N PRO A 196 -9.41 5.38 -20.74
CA PRO A 196 -9.52 5.20 -19.29
C PRO A 196 -9.64 3.73 -18.87
N LEU A 197 -10.15 2.86 -19.73
CA LEU A 197 -10.29 1.42 -19.47
C LEU A 197 -9.01 0.63 -19.81
N ALA A 198 -7.98 1.27 -20.37
CA ALA A 198 -6.71 0.60 -20.57
C ALA A 198 -6.03 0.29 -19.23
N VAL A 199 -5.39 -0.88 -19.13
CA VAL A 199 -4.57 -1.24 -17.99
C VAL A 199 -3.41 -0.23 -17.85
N ALA A 200 -3.36 0.44 -16.71
CA ALA A 200 -2.35 1.44 -16.37
C ALA A 200 -1.19 0.84 -15.57
N ALA A 201 -1.51 -0.11 -14.69
CA ALA A 201 -0.54 -0.71 -13.79
C ALA A 201 -0.78 -2.21 -13.60
N ILE A 202 0.31 -2.96 -13.40
CA ILE A 202 0.32 -4.33 -12.90
C ILE A 202 1.00 -4.32 -11.54
N MET A 203 0.24 -4.69 -10.49
CA MET A 203 0.74 -4.75 -9.11
C MET A 203 1.02 -6.19 -8.71
N MET A 204 2.24 -6.47 -8.25
CA MET A 204 2.58 -7.82 -7.78
C MET A 204 2.02 -8.07 -6.38
N THR A 205 1.19 -9.10 -6.22
CA THR A 205 0.68 -9.51 -4.91
C THR A 205 1.46 -10.70 -4.37
N GLY A 206 1.74 -10.70 -3.06
CA GLY A 206 2.26 -11.88 -2.38
C GLY A 206 1.17 -12.95 -2.28
N GLY A 207 1.14 -13.88 -3.21
CA GLY A 207 0.23 -15.03 -3.15
C GLY A 207 0.42 -15.84 -1.86
N THR A 208 -0.69 -16.23 -1.23
CA THR A 208 -0.64 -17.11 -0.04
C THR A 208 -0.22 -18.54 -0.37
N THR A 209 -0.18 -18.93 -1.66
CA THR A 209 -0.05 -20.31 -2.10
C THR A 209 0.97 -20.55 -3.22
N GLY A 210 1.72 -19.54 -3.69
CA GLY A 210 2.61 -19.71 -4.84
C GLY A 210 3.39 -18.44 -5.20
N ASN A 211 3.81 -18.35 -6.46
CA ASN A 211 4.47 -17.18 -7.01
C ASN A 211 3.57 -15.93 -6.95
N PRO A 212 4.13 -14.72 -6.88
CA PRO A 212 3.36 -13.48 -6.93
C PRO A 212 2.51 -13.40 -8.20
N LYS A 213 1.26 -12.93 -8.06
CA LYS A 213 0.36 -12.68 -9.20
C LYS A 213 0.40 -11.21 -9.59
N GLY A 214 0.25 -10.92 -10.88
CA GLY A 214 0.15 -9.56 -11.39
C GLY A 214 -1.31 -9.12 -11.45
N VAL A 215 -1.75 -8.22 -10.56
CA VAL A 215 -3.09 -7.63 -10.58
C VAL A 215 -3.13 -6.50 -11.60
N GLN A 216 -4.03 -6.58 -12.57
CA GLN A 216 -4.20 -5.57 -13.62
C GLN A 216 -5.20 -4.51 -13.18
N LEU A 217 -4.76 -3.25 -13.14
CA LEU A 217 -5.57 -2.10 -12.75
C LEU A 217 -5.68 -1.12 -13.92
N CYS A 218 -6.91 -0.80 -14.35
CA CYS A 218 -7.15 0.21 -15.37
C CYS A 218 -7.10 1.64 -14.80
N ASN A 219 -6.97 2.64 -15.68
CA ASN A 219 -6.91 4.04 -15.28
C ASN A 219 -8.17 4.48 -14.51
N GLU A 220 -9.35 4.12 -15.01
CA GLU A 220 -10.63 4.50 -14.40
C GLU A 220 -10.76 3.93 -12.98
N ALA A 221 -10.36 2.68 -12.74
CA ALA A 221 -10.38 2.08 -11.42
C ALA A 221 -9.48 2.84 -10.43
N ILE A 222 -8.28 3.23 -10.86
CA ILE A 222 -7.33 3.99 -10.04
C ILE A 222 -7.85 5.40 -9.77
N ASN A 223 -8.46 6.08 -10.75
CA ASN A 223 -9.08 7.40 -10.59
C ASN A 223 -10.27 7.35 -9.61
N ASN A 224 -11.10 6.30 -9.66
CA ASN A 224 -12.24 6.13 -8.75
C ASN A 224 -11.83 6.13 -7.29
N LEU A 225 -10.67 5.56 -6.94
CA LEU A 225 -10.16 5.61 -5.57
C LEU A 225 -9.88 7.05 -5.11
N SER A 226 -9.34 7.90 -6.00
CA SER A 226 -9.10 9.30 -5.66
C SER A 226 -10.41 10.04 -5.39
N TYR A 227 -11.45 9.74 -6.16
CA TYR A 227 -12.78 10.28 -5.91
C TYR A 227 -13.35 9.81 -4.57
N GLN A 228 -13.22 8.53 -4.23
CA GLN A 228 -13.68 7.98 -2.96
C GLN A 228 -13.04 8.69 -1.75
N LEU A 229 -11.73 9.03 -1.81
CA LEU A 229 -11.10 9.80 -0.74
C LEU A 229 -11.61 11.24 -0.68
N CYS A 230 -11.78 11.89 -1.83
CA CYS A 230 -12.33 13.25 -1.87
C CYS A 230 -13.75 13.31 -1.33
N ASP A 231 -14.58 12.30 -1.62
CA ASP A 231 -15.93 12.16 -1.08
C ASP A 231 -15.94 12.14 0.45
N VAL A 232 -15.01 11.40 1.06
CA VAL A 232 -14.87 11.41 2.53
C VAL A 232 -14.56 12.80 3.07
N VAL A 233 -13.62 13.48 2.45
CA VAL A 233 -13.22 14.81 2.90
C VAL A 233 -14.35 15.84 2.71
N GLU A 234 -15.04 15.77 1.58
CA GLU A 234 -16.05 16.78 1.22
C GLU A 234 -17.43 16.49 1.81
N ASN A 235 -17.86 15.22 1.78
CA ASN A 235 -19.23 14.84 2.18
C ASN A 235 -19.32 14.25 3.60
N VAL A 236 -18.23 13.67 4.13
CA VAL A 236 -18.22 13.12 5.49
C VAL A 236 -17.66 14.15 6.48
N LEU A 237 -16.54 14.80 6.14
CA LEU A 237 -15.90 15.79 7.02
C LEU A 237 -16.38 17.22 6.80
N ASP A 238 -17.20 17.49 5.79
CA ASP A 238 -17.63 18.84 5.37
C ASP A 238 -16.44 19.80 5.19
N MET A 239 -15.36 19.29 4.57
CA MET A 239 -14.12 19.99 4.27
C MET A 239 -13.88 20.01 2.76
N LYS A 240 -12.90 20.77 2.29
CA LYS A 240 -12.47 20.78 0.89
C LYS A 240 -11.06 20.22 0.76
N CYS A 241 -10.80 19.49 -0.31
CA CYS A 241 -9.44 19.23 -0.75
C CYS A 241 -8.90 20.51 -1.40
N ASP A 242 -7.98 21.20 -0.72
CA ASP A 242 -7.41 22.46 -1.19
C ASP A 242 -5.90 22.31 -1.40
N PRO A 243 -5.41 22.28 -2.65
CA PRO A 243 -3.99 22.08 -2.95
C PRO A 243 -3.05 23.15 -2.38
N LYS A 244 -3.60 24.32 -1.95
CA LYS A 244 -2.80 25.41 -1.36
C LYS A 244 -2.54 25.23 0.14
N SER A 245 -3.43 24.53 0.83
CA SER A 245 -3.33 24.29 2.28
C SER A 245 -3.11 22.83 2.64
N ASP A 246 -3.29 21.91 1.68
CA ASP A 246 -3.21 20.48 1.90
C ASP A 246 -1.90 19.90 1.40
N ALA A 247 -1.39 18.89 2.10
CA ALA A 247 -0.23 18.14 1.68
C ALA A 247 -0.28 16.69 2.19
N MET A 248 0.19 15.77 1.37
CA MET A 248 0.21 14.32 1.65
C MET A 248 1.58 13.83 2.11
N LEU A 249 1.60 12.98 3.13
CA LEU A 249 2.78 12.21 3.49
C LEU A 249 2.83 10.92 2.65
N THR A 250 3.64 10.88 1.60
CA THR A 250 3.82 9.69 0.76
C THR A 250 4.98 8.84 1.32
N ALA A 251 4.76 8.28 2.51
CA ALA A 251 5.69 7.36 3.17
C ALA A 251 5.41 5.89 2.83
N LEU A 252 4.16 5.56 2.47
CA LEU A 252 3.81 4.23 1.97
C LEU A 252 4.44 3.98 0.60
N PRO A 253 4.95 2.75 0.36
CA PRO A 253 5.62 2.43 -0.88
C PRO A 253 4.70 2.52 -2.12
N VAL A 254 5.11 3.28 -3.14
CA VAL A 254 4.35 3.41 -4.39
C VAL A 254 4.39 2.16 -5.28
N PHE A 255 5.22 1.19 -4.99
CA PHE A 255 5.18 -0.11 -5.66
C PHE A 255 4.08 -1.04 -5.11
N HIS A 256 3.32 -0.60 -4.11
CA HIS A 256 2.16 -1.28 -3.54
C HIS A 256 0.91 -0.41 -3.73
N GLY A 257 -0.24 -1.03 -4.02
CA GLY A 257 -1.49 -0.33 -4.31
C GLY A 257 -1.84 0.78 -3.31
N PHE A 258 -1.59 0.55 -2.00
CA PHE A 258 -1.87 1.51 -0.95
C PHE A 258 -1.07 2.83 -1.13
N GLY A 259 0.22 2.77 -1.36
CA GLY A 259 1.04 3.96 -1.64
C GLY A 259 0.82 4.52 -3.04
N PHE A 260 0.62 3.64 -4.03
CA PHE A 260 0.41 4.01 -5.43
C PHE A 260 -0.86 4.84 -5.63
N ALA A 261 -1.99 4.30 -5.22
CA ALA A 261 -3.27 4.93 -5.49
C ALA A 261 -3.65 5.95 -4.41
N LEU A 262 -3.62 5.56 -3.11
CA LEU A 262 -4.11 6.43 -2.04
C LEU A 262 -3.17 7.60 -1.71
N CYS A 263 -1.84 7.39 -1.71
CA CYS A 263 -0.92 8.50 -1.41
C CYS A 263 -0.49 9.24 -2.66
N MET A 264 0.06 8.54 -3.66
CA MET A 264 0.62 9.17 -4.85
C MET A 264 -0.47 9.73 -5.76
N HIS A 265 -1.40 8.88 -6.22
CA HIS A 265 -2.34 9.28 -7.27
C HIS A 265 -3.44 10.24 -6.77
N VAL A 266 -3.91 10.07 -5.53
CA VAL A 266 -4.82 11.05 -4.91
C VAL A 266 -4.21 12.44 -4.89
N SER A 267 -2.94 12.57 -4.47
CA SER A 267 -2.24 13.86 -4.47
C SER A 267 -2.17 14.48 -5.87
N ILE A 268 -1.95 13.65 -6.87
CA ILE A 268 -1.93 14.10 -8.27
C ILE A 268 -3.31 14.57 -8.71
N CYS A 269 -4.37 13.79 -8.45
CA CYS A 269 -5.74 14.15 -8.85
C CYS A 269 -6.27 15.41 -8.19
N THR A 270 -5.83 15.69 -6.96
CA THR A 270 -6.26 16.85 -6.17
C THR A 270 -5.36 18.07 -6.34
N GLY A 271 -4.20 17.94 -6.99
CA GLY A 271 -3.20 19.00 -7.13
C GLY A 271 -2.38 19.28 -5.87
N MET A 272 -2.63 18.55 -4.76
CA MET A 272 -1.89 18.78 -3.51
C MET A 272 -0.46 18.26 -3.58
N PRO A 273 0.52 18.97 -2.99
CA PRO A 273 1.91 18.50 -2.92
C PRO A 273 2.04 17.26 -2.04
N GLN A 274 3.05 16.45 -2.35
CA GLN A 274 3.34 15.26 -1.59
C GLN A 274 4.80 15.21 -1.12
N SER A 275 5.01 14.80 0.13
CA SER A 275 6.35 14.59 0.68
C SER A 275 6.79 13.14 0.48
N LEU A 276 7.84 12.95 -0.33
CA LEU A 276 8.31 11.63 -0.76
C LEU A 276 9.40 11.09 0.18
N PHE A 277 9.23 9.84 0.61
CA PHE A 277 10.19 9.14 1.47
C PHE A 277 10.64 7.84 0.83
N PRO A 278 11.89 7.75 0.31
CA PRO A 278 12.43 6.50 -0.22
C PRO A 278 12.56 5.39 0.81
N GLN A 279 12.66 5.79 2.07
CA GLN A 279 12.71 4.90 3.21
C GLN A 279 12.02 5.56 4.40
N PHE A 280 11.30 4.78 5.19
CA PHE A 280 10.70 5.25 6.43
C PHE A 280 11.76 5.80 7.41
N ASP A 281 11.50 7.00 7.92
CA ASP A 281 12.23 7.64 9.01
C ASP A 281 11.26 8.50 9.84
N ALA A 282 11.04 8.12 11.09
CA ALA A 282 10.04 8.76 11.96
C ALA A 282 10.33 10.24 12.21
N LYS A 283 11.63 10.62 12.30
CA LYS A 283 12.02 12.02 12.48
C LYS A 283 11.75 12.84 11.22
N MET A 284 12.12 12.32 10.06
CA MET A 284 11.85 13.00 8.78
C MET A 284 10.35 13.19 8.56
N CYS A 285 9.52 12.20 8.92
CA CYS A 285 8.05 12.32 8.86
C CYS A 285 7.56 13.48 9.76
N SER A 286 8.01 13.52 11.02
CA SER A 286 7.69 14.61 11.94
C SER A 286 8.13 15.98 11.43
N ASP A 287 9.37 16.08 10.91
CA ASP A 287 9.91 17.31 10.35
C ASP A 287 9.10 17.76 9.11
N ALA A 288 8.62 16.83 8.29
CA ALA A 288 7.78 17.14 7.13
C ALA A 288 6.39 17.64 7.54
N ILE A 289 5.76 17.03 8.54
CA ILE A 289 4.46 17.49 9.08
C ILE A 289 4.56 18.96 9.52
N LYS A 290 5.59 19.28 10.31
CA LYS A 290 5.82 20.66 10.79
C LYS A 290 6.14 21.64 9.66
N LYS A 291 6.99 21.22 8.73
CA LYS A 291 7.55 22.12 7.70
C LYS A 291 6.60 22.38 6.55
N TYR A 292 5.83 21.38 6.14
CA TYR A 292 5.02 21.41 4.93
C TYR A 292 3.52 21.41 5.22
N GLY A 293 3.11 21.43 6.49
CA GLY A 293 1.69 21.42 6.85
C GLY A 293 0.98 20.14 6.42
N ILE A 294 1.66 18.98 6.53
CA ILE A 294 1.08 17.70 6.16
C ILE A 294 -0.18 17.43 6.97
N ASN A 295 -1.30 17.19 6.28
CA ASN A 295 -2.61 16.95 6.88
C ASN A 295 -3.32 15.68 6.36
N TYR A 296 -2.64 14.89 5.52
CA TYR A 296 -3.04 13.55 5.12
C TYR A 296 -1.90 12.57 5.38
N ILE A 297 -2.12 11.59 6.25
CA ILE A 297 -1.11 10.61 6.65
C ILE A 297 -1.70 9.21 6.64
N PHE A 298 -1.18 8.35 5.79
CA PHE A 298 -1.56 6.94 5.77
C PHE A 298 -0.34 6.04 5.97
N GLY A 299 -0.53 4.96 6.73
CA GLY A 299 0.55 4.05 7.06
C GLY A 299 0.05 2.64 7.40
N VAL A 300 0.97 1.71 7.56
CA VAL A 300 0.68 0.40 8.17
C VAL A 300 0.79 0.50 9.69
N PRO A 301 0.22 -0.44 10.47
CA PRO A 301 0.29 -0.37 11.94
C PRO A 301 1.70 -0.22 12.49
N ASP A 302 2.68 -0.95 11.94
CA ASP A 302 4.09 -0.87 12.34
C ASP A 302 4.71 0.53 12.12
N PHE A 303 4.26 1.25 11.10
CA PHE A 303 4.65 2.65 10.86
C PHE A 303 4.22 3.52 12.04
N PHE A 304 2.95 3.48 12.43
CA PHE A 304 2.42 4.31 13.51
C PHE A 304 2.96 3.91 14.88
N GLU A 305 3.14 2.62 15.15
CA GLU A 305 3.81 2.15 16.38
C GLU A 305 5.23 2.71 16.51
N LYS A 306 6.01 2.72 15.43
CA LYS A 306 7.37 3.27 15.41
C LYS A 306 7.37 4.78 15.61
N VAL A 307 6.49 5.50 14.92
CA VAL A 307 6.36 6.96 15.04
C VAL A 307 5.91 7.36 16.45
N TYR A 308 4.93 6.65 17.00
CA TYR A 308 4.44 6.87 18.37
C TYR A 308 5.54 6.62 19.41
N LYS A 309 6.21 5.46 19.32
CA LYS A 309 7.32 5.10 20.25
C LYS A 309 8.50 6.06 20.17
N ALA A 310 8.79 6.60 19.00
CA ALA A 310 9.85 7.59 18.81
C ALA A 310 9.51 8.95 19.48
N GLY A 311 8.25 9.22 19.77
CA GLY A 311 7.80 10.43 20.46
C GLY A 311 7.88 11.71 19.62
N TYR A 312 8.23 11.62 18.34
CA TYR A 312 8.43 12.80 17.48
C TYR A 312 7.14 13.53 17.10
N LEU A 313 5.99 12.89 17.24
CA LEU A 313 4.70 13.56 17.01
C LEU A 313 4.18 14.31 18.22
N LYS A 314 4.75 14.10 19.41
CA LYS A 314 4.28 14.74 20.64
C LYS A 314 4.51 16.27 20.57
N GLY A 315 3.45 17.02 20.82
CA GLY A 315 3.47 18.50 20.82
C GLY A 315 3.57 19.15 19.43
N ILE A 316 3.29 18.40 18.36
CA ILE A 316 3.09 18.97 17.03
C ILE A 316 1.67 19.50 16.95
N ASP A 317 1.48 20.72 16.48
CA ASP A 317 0.15 21.22 16.14
C ASP A 317 -0.43 20.41 14.98
N MET A 318 -1.54 19.71 15.24
CA MET A 318 -2.28 18.89 14.29
C MET A 318 -3.72 19.41 14.09
N SER A 319 -3.99 20.66 14.46
CA SER A 319 -5.32 21.27 14.29
C SER A 319 -5.82 21.24 12.84
N ASN A 320 -4.92 21.25 11.87
CA ASN A 320 -5.21 21.14 10.44
C ASN A 320 -5.25 19.70 9.90
N MET A 321 -5.08 18.68 10.75
CA MET A 321 -5.13 17.29 10.30
C MET A 321 -6.52 16.95 9.77
N LYS A 322 -6.61 16.49 8.52
CA LYS A 322 -7.88 16.11 7.88
C LYS A 322 -8.10 14.61 7.95
N LEU A 323 -7.10 13.83 7.54
CA LEU A 323 -7.19 12.39 7.60
C LEU A 323 -5.86 11.75 8.02
N ILE A 324 -5.94 10.88 9.00
CA ILE A 324 -4.81 10.06 9.44
C ILE A 324 -5.30 8.65 9.73
N GLY A 325 -4.65 7.64 9.15
CA GLY A 325 -5.16 6.29 9.30
C GLY A 325 -4.21 5.18 8.91
N SER A 326 -4.59 3.99 9.31
CA SER A 326 -3.83 2.77 9.12
C SER A 326 -4.62 1.71 8.36
N GLY A 327 -3.90 0.88 7.61
CA GLY A 327 -4.47 -0.24 6.88
C GLY A 327 -3.39 -1.17 6.35
N GLY A 328 -3.79 -2.10 5.48
CA GLY A 328 -2.87 -3.06 4.87
C GLY A 328 -2.47 -4.23 5.77
N ASP A 329 -2.72 -4.15 7.07
CA ASP A 329 -2.66 -5.23 8.05
C ASP A 329 -3.72 -4.98 9.13
N VAL A 330 -3.94 -5.95 10.03
CA VAL A 330 -4.85 -5.77 11.17
C VAL A 330 -4.37 -4.61 12.03
N VAL A 331 -5.24 -3.60 12.22
CA VAL A 331 -4.95 -2.45 13.10
C VAL A 331 -5.32 -2.83 14.53
N PRO A 332 -4.36 -2.95 15.46
CA PRO A 332 -4.66 -3.25 16.84
C PRO A 332 -5.49 -2.13 17.48
N TYR A 333 -6.55 -2.47 18.21
CA TYR A 333 -7.39 -1.47 18.88
C TYR A 333 -6.58 -0.58 19.83
N SER A 334 -5.61 -1.17 20.54
CA SER A 334 -4.68 -0.41 21.40
C SER A 334 -3.84 0.64 20.64
N LEU A 335 -3.59 0.44 19.35
CA LEU A 335 -2.92 1.45 18.52
C LEU A 335 -3.88 2.59 18.18
N THR A 336 -5.13 2.27 17.84
CA THR A 336 -6.17 3.27 17.58
C THR A 336 -6.36 4.18 18.79
N GLU A 337 -6.53 3.63 20.00
CA GLU A 337 -6.64 4.40 21.24
C GLU A 337 -5.43 5.31 21.51
N LYS A 338 -4.20 4.80 21.28
CA LYS A 338 -2.97 5.59 21.43
C LYS A 338 -2.91 6.75 20.47
N MET A 339 -3.30 6.51 19.21
CA MET A 339 -3.27 7.53 18.17
C MET A 339 -4.37 8.57 18.38
N ASP A 340 -5.58 8.17 18.74
CA ASP A 340 -6.67 9.11 19.06
C ASP A 340 -6.31 10.02 20.24
N ARG A 341 -5.71 9.48 21.29
CA ARG A 341 -5.21 10.28 22.40
C ARG A 341 -4.15 11.27 21.94
N LEU A 342 -3.18 10.84 21.15
CA LEU A 342 -2.12 11.71 20.61
C LEU A 342 -2.70 12.82 19.71
N LEU A 343 -3.65 12.49 18.84
CA LEU A 343 -4.34 13.45 17.98
C LEU A 343 -5.06 14.52 18.80
N LYS A 344 -5.83 14.10 19.79
CA LYS A 344 -6.53 15.00 20.72
C LYS A 344 -5.57 15.91 21.50
N GLU A 345 -4.47 15.34 22.04
CA GLU A 345 -3.43 16.11 22.74
C GLU A 345 -2.74 17.14 21.84
N ASN A 346 -2.69 16.89 20.54
CA ASN A 346 -2.08 17.74 19.52
C ASN A 346 -3.10 18.67 18.79
N GLY A 347 -4.35 18.73 19.26
CA GLY A 347 -5.38 19.64 18.75
C GLY A 347 -6.08 19.18 17.47
N ALA A 348 -5.93 17.95 17.04
CA ALA A 348 -6.65 17.41 15.87
C ALA A 348 -8.16 17.28 16.16
N HIS A 349 -8.97 17.47 15.11
CA HIS A 349 -10.42 17.35 15.16
C HIS A 349 -10.95 16.04 14.53
N CYS A 350 -10.06 15.21 14.00
CA CYS A 350 -10.40 13.92 13.42
C CYS A 350 -9.91 12.76 14.31
N HIS A 351 -10.55 11.62 14.19
CA HIS A 351 -10.09 10.35 14.79
C HIS A 351 -9.18 9.58 13.85
N PHE A 352 -8.41 8.66 14.44
CA PHE A 352 -7.55 7.75 13.70
C PHE A 352 -8.38 6.68 12.99
N VAL A 353 -8.31 6.63 11.65
CA VAL A 353 -9.11 5.72 10.87
C VAL A 353 -8.41 4.38 10.61
N SER A 354 -9.19 3.31 10.63
CA SER A 354 -8.79 1.98 10.17
C SER A 354 -9.37 1.74 8.77
N GLY A 355 -8.53 1.43 7.78
CA GLY A 355 -8.94 1.15 6.42
C GLY A 355 -8.72 -0.31 6.04
N TYR A 356 -9.66 -0.85 5.28
CA TYR A 356 -9.55 -2.20 4.71
C TYR A 356 -9.58 -2.14 3.19
N GLY A 357 -8.82 -3.04 2.58
CA GLY A 357 -8.81 -3.23 1.15
C GLY A 357 -7.73 -4.21 0.68
N LEU A 358 -7.71 -4.46 -0.59
CA LEU A 358 -6.80 -5.40 -1.23
C LEU A 358 -6.42 -4.87 -2.62
N THR A 359 -5.33 -5.38 -3.17
CA THR A 359 -4.82 -4.92 -4.47
C THR A 359 -5.83 -5.15 -5.59
N GLU A 360 -6.65 -6.19 -5.47
CA GLU A 360 -7.70 -6.59 -6.42
C GLU A 360 -8.86 -5.57 -6.50
N CYS A 361 -8.94 -4.62 -5.57
CA CYS A 361 -9.83 -3.44 -5.64
C CYS A 361 -9.04 -2.12 -5.56
N VAL A 362 -7.93 -2.04 -6.26
CA VAL A 362 -6.92 -0.97 -6.23
C VAL A 362 -6.24 -0.88 -4.87
N THR A 363 -6.96 -0.64 -3.77
CA THR A 363 -6.43 -0.68 -2.41
C THR A 363 -7.50 -0.60 -1.32
N VAL A 364 -8.17 0.54 -1.13
CA VAL A 364 -9.13 0.75 -0.03
C VAL A 364 -10.56 0.58 -0.55
N CYS A 365 -11.39 -0.19 0.16
CA CYS A 365 -12.81 -0.31 -0.15
C CYS A 365 -13.72 0.00 1.05
N SER A 366 -13.17 0.07 2.27
CA SER A 366 -13.88 0.56 3.45
C SER A 366 -12.92 1.23 4.44
N PHE A 367 -13.44 2.11 5.28
CA PHE A 367 -12.69 2.72 6.40
C PHE A 367 -13.66 3.22 7.48
N THR A 368 -13.15 3.34 8.71
CA THR A 368 -13.93 3.83 9.86
C THR A 368 -14.19 5.33 9.74
N ASP A 369 -15.31 5.78 10.29
CA ASP A 369 -15.71 7.19 10.27
C ASP A 369 -14.70 8.06 11.04
N PRO A 370 -14.04 9.04 10.39
CA PRO A 370 -13.06 9.91 11.04
C PRO A 370 -13.67 10.88 12.07
N ARG A 371 -14.99 10.96 12.19
CA ARG A 371 -15.69 11.84 13.15
C ARG A 371 -15.95 11.17 14.51
N ARG A 372 -15.76 9.86 14.62
CA ARG A 372 -16.01 9.10 15.84
C ARG A 372 -14.94 8.05 16.11
N GLU A 373 -14.79 7.68 17.38
CA GLU A 373 -13.94 6.56 17.75
C GLU A 373 -14.38 5.27 17.04
N ALA A 374 -13.42 4.55 16.48
CA ALA A 374 -13.69 3.31 15.78
C ALA A 374 -13.98 2.18 16.78
N PRO A 375 -15.07 1.40 16.62
CA PRO A 375 -15.28 0.21 17.43
C PRO A 375 -14.18 -0.84 17.21
N GLN A 376 -13.92 -1.64 18.23
CA GLN A 376 -12.91 -2.71 18.15
C GLN A 376 -13.23 -3.71 17.01
N GLY A 377 -12.23 -4.01 16.17
CA GLY A 377 -12.36 -4.91 15.03
C GLY A 377 -13.16 -4.36 13.85
N CYS A 378 -13.67 -3.13 13.96
CA CYS A 378 -14.35 -2.46 12.87
C CYS A 378 -13.33 -2.00 11.80
N ILE A 379 -13.64 -2.28 10.54
CA ILE A 379 -12.92 -1.81 9.35
C ILE A 379 -13.73 -0.78 8.57
N GLY A 380 -14.79 -0.27 9.20
CA GLY A 380 -15.64 0.82 8.72
C GLY A 380 -16.75 0.41 7.79
N VAL A 381 -17.27 1.41 7.09
CA VAL A 381 -18.31 1.26 6.08
C VAL A 381 -17.72 1.26 4.68
N PRO A 382 -18.42 0.70 3.67
CA PRO A 382 -17.98 0.78 2.28
C PRO A 382 -17.73 2.23 1.84
N CYS A 383 -16.66 2.43 1.06
CA CYS A 383 -16.40 3.70 0.40
C CYS A 383 -17.52 4.06 -0.58
N TYR A 384 -17.56 5.31 -1.01
CA TYR A 384 -18.50 5.76 -2.02
C TYR A 384 -18.47 4.87 -3.29
N ASN A 385 -19.64 4.50 -3.81
CA ASN A 385 -19.81 3.58 -4.94
C ASN A 385 -19.23 2.16 -4.72
N VAL A 386 -18.99 1.78 -3.48
CA VAL A 386 -18.63 0.41 -3.11
C VAL A 386 -19.85 -0.26 -2.46
N GLU A 387 -20.21 -1.44 -2.96
CA GLU A 387 -21.20 -2.29 -2.31
C GLU A 387 -20.46 -3.46 -1.63
N ALA A 388 -20.90 -3.82 -0.43
CA ALA A 388 -20.37 -4.93 0.33
C ALA A 388 -21.49 -5.86 0.78
N MET A 389 -21.24 -7.16 0.70
CA MET A 389 -22.11 -8.20 1.29
C MET A 389 -21.27 -9.30 1.92
N THR A 390 -21.85 -10.06 2.81
CA THR A 390 -21.29 -11.32 3.27
C THR A 390 -22.05 -12.50 2.66
N VAL A 391 -21.29 -13.51 2.20
CA VAL A 391 -21.85 -14.74 1.64
C VAL A 391 -21.39 -15.96 2.41
N LYS A 392 -22.13 -17.05 2.32
CA LYS A 392 -21.67 -18.34 2.83
C LYS A 392 -20.40 -18.76 2.08
N PRO A 393 -19.30 -19.07 2.78
CA PRO A 393 -18.03 -19.39 2.13
C PRO A 393 -18.13 -20.46 1.05
N GLY A 394 -17.55 -20.17 -0.12
CA GLY A 394 -17.59 -21.05 -1.29
C GLY A 394 -18.90 -21.05 -2.06
N THR A 395 -19.81 -20.12 -1.78
CA THR A 395 -21.10 -19.95 -2.50
C THR A 395 -21.31 -18.48 -2.85
N THR A 396 -22.44 -18.19 -3.52
CA THR A 396 -22.94 -16.83 -3.77
C THR A 396 -24.16 -16.50 -2.89
N ASP A 397 -24.47 -17.34 -1.91
CA ASP A 397 -25.64 -17.17 -1.04
C ASP A 397 -25.34 -16.10 0.02
N GLU A 398 -26.04 -14.97 -0.06
CA GLU A 398 -25.92 -13.88 0.90
C GLU A 398 -26.33 -14.35 2.31
N VAL A 399 -25.57 -13.96 3.32
CA VAL A 399 -25.91 -14.11 4.75
C VAL A 399 -25.97 -12.72 5.39
N LYS A 400 -27.04 -12.46 6.17
CA LYS A 400 -27.26 -11.16 6.83
C LYS A 400 -27.20 -11.32 8.34
N GLY A 401 -26.44 -10.44 9.01
CA GLY A 401 -26.30 -10.49 10.46
C GLY A 401 -25.53 -11.72 10.98
N GLU A 402 -24.76 -12.36 10.11
CA GLU A 402 -23.90 -13.51 10.43
C GLU A 402 -22.52 -13.34 9.82
N ASP A 403 -21.54 -14.07 10.36
CA ASP A 403 -20.19 -14.10 9.79
C ASP A 403 -20.23 -14.83 8.43
N GLY A 404 -19.67 -14.17 7.39
CA GLY A 404 -19.58 -14.70 6.03
C GLY A 404 -18.33 -14.23 5.31
N GLU A 405 -18.07 -14.77 4.12
CA GLU A 405 -17.02 -14.25 3.24
C GLU A 405 -17.44 -12.88 2.72
N LEU A 406 -16.59 -11.88 2.91
CA LEU A 406 -16.83 -10.53 2.39
C LEU A 406 -16.69 -10.54 0.86
N CYS A 407 -17.71 -10.06 0.18
CA CYS A 407 -17.72 -9.81 -1.26
C CYS A 407 -17.86 -8.31 -1.51
N ILE A 408 -17.11 -7.80 -2.50
CA ILE A 408 -17.07 -6.38 -2.87
C ILE A 408 -17.46 -6.22 -4.33
N TYR A 409 -18.38 -5.28 -4.60
CA TYR A 409 -18.64 -4.75 -5.92
C TYR A 409 -18.29 -3.26 -5.95
N ALA A 410 -17.40 -2.85 -6.86
CA ALA A 410 -16.88 -1.50 -6.88
C ALA A 410 -16.36 -1.11 -8.27
N PRO A 411 -16.33 0.18 -8.63
CA PRO A 411 -15.67 0.66 -9.84
C PRO A 411 -14.14 0.57 -9.75
N THR A 412 -13.59 0.21 -8.59
CA THR A 412 -12.16 0.02 -8.34
C THR A 412 -11.71 -1.42 -8.52
N LEU A 413 -12.56 -2.34 -8.99
CA LEU A 413 -12.16 -3.73 -9.20
C LEU A 413 -11.10 -3.86 -10.29
N MET A 414 -10.21 -4.84 -10.11
CA MET A 414 -9.21 -5.21 -11.10
C MET A 414 -9.83 -5.77 -12.38
N GLU A 415 -9.11 -5.70 -13.49
CA GLU A 415 -9.46 -6.40 -14.74
C GLU A 415 -9.24 -7.93 -14.63
N GLY A 416 -8.40 -8.36 -13.71
CA GLY A 416 -8.03 -9.74 -13.45
C GLY A 416 -6.54 -9.91 -13.17
N TYR A 417 -6.15 -11.15 -12.94
CA TYR A 417 -4.73 -11.50 -12.82
C TYR A 417 -4.09 -11.65 -14.20
N TYR A 418 -2.92 -11.07 -14.37
CA TYR A 418 -2.19 -11.06 -15.63
C TYR A 418 -1.80 -12.48 -16.06
N HIS A 419 -2.27 -12.92 -17.23
CA HIS A 419 -2.11 -14.27 -17.77
C HIS A 419 -2.61 -15.42 -16.86
N ASP A 420 -3.57 -15.14 -15.96
CA ASP A 420 -4.11 -16.15 -15.05
C ASP A 420 -5.65 -16.05 -14.97
N PRO A 421 -6.38 -16.43 -16.04
CA PRO A 421 -7.83 -16.37 -16.07
C PRO A 421 -8.49 -17.34 -15.08
N ASP A 422 -7.86 -18.48 -14.80
CA ASP A 422 -8.41 -19.49 -13.89
C ASP A 422 -8.42 -18.98 -12.43
N GLU A 423 -7.34 -18.32 -12.00
CA GLU A 423 -7.31 -17.69 -10.68
C GLU A 423 -8.20 -16.43 -10.63
N THR A 424 -8.34 -15.71 -11.74
CA THR A 424 -9.27 -14.58 -11.85
C THR A 424 -10.71 -15.05 -11.62
N ALA A 425 -11.13 -16.12 -12.29
CA ALA A 425 -12.48 -16.66 -12.18
C ALA A 425 -12.81 -17.19 -10.76
N LYS A 426 -11.81 -17.52 -9.95
CA LYS A 426 -12.01 -17.93 -8.55
C LYS A 426 -12.36 -16.78 -7.61
N VAL A 427 -12.01 -15.55 -7.98
CA VAL A 427 -12.20 -14.38 -7.12
C VAL A 427 -13.17 -13.36 -7.69
N LEU A 428 -13.25 -13.20 -9.02
CA LEU A 428 -14.26 -12.39 -9.69
C LEU A 428 -15.42 -13.27 -10.13
N VAL A 429 -16.45 -13.34 -9.30
CA VAL A 429 -17.57 -14.29 -9.47
C VAL A 429 -18.85 -13.53 -9.80
N LYS A 430 -19.56 -13.98 -10.84
CA LYS A 430 -20.87 -13.43 -11.18
C LYS A 430 -21.93 -13.99 -10.24
N HIS A 431 -22.64 -13.10 -9.53
CA HIS A 431 -23.74 -13.44 -8.64
C HIS A 431 -25.10 -13.43 -9.34
N ASN A 432 -26.15 -13.84 -8.62
CA ASN A 432 -27.52 -13.93 -9.13
C ASN A 432 -28.13 -12.55 -9.49
N ASP A 433 -27.59 -11.46 -8.93
CA ASP A 433 -27.95 -10.07 -9.26
C ASP A 433 -27.38 -9.60 -10.60
N GLY A 434 -26.59 -10.44 -11.27
CA GLY A 434 -25.94 -10.15 -12.56
C GLY A 434 -24.62 -9.38 -12.43
N LYS A 435 -24.25 -8.91 -11.23
CA LYS A 435 -22.99 -8.21 -10.99
C LYS A 435 -21.84 -9.19 -10.80
N VAL A 436 -20.61 -8.73 -11.11
CA VAL A 436 -19.38 -9.48 -10.82
C VAL A 436 -18.81 -8.97 -9.50
N TRP A 437 -18.80 -9.85 -8.51
CA TRP A 437 -18.31 -9.55 -7.17
C TRP A 437 -16.91 -10.10 -6.95
N LEU A 438 -16.09 -9.34 -6.23
CA LEU A 438 -14.80 -9.80 -5.76
C LEU A 438 -14.98 -10.55 -4.44
N HIS A 439 -14.72 -11.86 -4.46
CA HIS A 439 -14.60 -12.70 -3.26
C HIS A 439 -13.24 -12.45 -2.61
N THR A 440 -13.25 -11.81 -1.45
CA THR A 440 -12.01 -11.31 -0.83
C THR A 440 -11.19 -12.40 -0.14
N GLY A 441 -11.80 -13.53 0.18
CA GLY A 441 -11.22 -14.58 1.02
C GLY A 441 -11.09 -14.16 2.48
N ASP A 442 -11.83 -13.13 2.91
CA ASP A 442 -11.86 -12.64 4.28
C ASP A 442 -13.23 -12.89 4.92
N MET A 443 -13.24 -13.45 6.11
CA MET A 443 -14.44 -13.58 6.95
C MET A 443 -14.71 -12.24 7.63
N CYS A 444 -15.95 -11.75 7.47
CA CYS A 444 -16.41 -10.50 8.06
C CYS A 444 -17.84 -10.65 8.57
N TYR A 445 -18.24 -9.72 9.42
CA TYR A 445 -19.62 -9.50 9.84
C TYR A 445 -20.03 -8.08 9.42
N ILE A 446 -21.22 -7.92 8.88
CA ILE A 446 -21.78 -6.61 8.54
C ILE A 446 -22.92 -6.31 9.50
N GLU A 447 -22.78 -5.24 10.29
CA GLU A 447 -23.83 -4.75 11.18
C GLU A 447 -24.99 -4.19 10.36
N GLN A 448 -26.19 -4.69 10.58
CA GLN A 448 -27.34 -4.38 9.72
C GLN A 448 -27.88 -2.95 9.92
N GLU A 449 -27.70 -2.38 11.12
CA GLU A 449 -28.21 -1.03 11.44
C GLU A 449 -27.26 0.07 10.98
N THR A 450 -25.96 -0.12 11.13
CA THR A 450 -24.93 0.90 10.85
C THR A 450 -24.22 0.71 9.52
N GLY A 451 -24.20 -0.52 9.00
CA GLY A 451 -23.39 -0.92 7.85
C GLY A 451 -21.89 -1.10 8.18
N ASP A 452 -21.51 -0.96 9.46
CA ASP A 452 -20.12 -1.17 9.89
C ASP A 452 -19.70 -2.62 9.63
N ILE A 453 -18.54 -2.77 8.99
CA ILE A 453 -17.95 -4.07 8.67
C ILE A 453 -16.94 -4.42 9.77
N TYR A 454 -17.07 -5.62 10.32
CA TYR A 454 -16.16 -6.15 11.33
C TYR A 454 -15.34 -7.28 10.73
N TYR A 455 -14.02 -7.08 10.63
CA TYR A 455 -13.09 -8.10 10.17
C TYR A 455 -12.94 -9.21 11.21
N ARG A 456 -13.03 -10.45 10.75
CA ARG A 456 -12.80 -11.63 11.57
C ARG A 456 -11.43 -12.24 11.33
N GLN A 457 -11.23 -12.80 10.14
CA GLN A 457 -9.99 -13.51 9.78
C GLN A 457 -9.94 -13.83 8.29
N ARG A 458 -8.76 -14.08 7.74
CA ARG A 458 -8.60 -14.75 6.43
C ARG A 458 -9.24 -16.14 6.45
N LEU A 459 -10.02 -16.51 5.45
CA LEU A 459 -10.62 -17.84 5.31
C LEU A 459 -9.59 -18.97 5.47
N LYS A 460 -8.41 -18.81 4.88
CA LYS A 460 -7.30 -19.79 4.95
C LYS A 460 -6.67 -19.92 6.35
N ARG A 461 -6.98 -19.04 7.28
CA ARG A 461 -6.56 -19.07 8.70
C ARG A 461 -7.69 -19.33 9.66
N VAL A 462 -8.89 -19.62 9.17
CA VAL A 462 -10.00 -20.07 10.03
C VAL A 462 -9.83 -21.55 10.30
N TYR A 463 -9.82 -21.94 11.57
CA TYR A 463 -9.71 -23.34 11.96
C TYR A 463 -11.04 -23.85 12.47
N LYS A 464 -11.41 -25.06 12.08
CA LYS A 464 -12.59 -25.75 12.62
C LYS A 464 -12.14 -26.71 13.72
N ILE A 465 -12.43 -26.39 14.98
CA ILE A 465 -12.06 -27.21 16.14
C ILE A 465 -13.31 -27.71 16.80
N SER A 466 -13.49 -29.03 16.82
CA SER A 466 -14.70 -29.71 17.37
C SER A 466 -16.01 -29.11 16.84
N GLY A 467 -16.04 -28.71 15.58
CA GLY A 467 -17.24 -28.15 14.94
C GLY A 467 -17.37 -26.63 15.04
N TYR A 468 -16.57 -25.96 15.87
CA TYR A 468 -16.60 -24.52 16.05
C TYR A 468 -15.56 -23.83 15.18
N LEU A 469 -15.92 -22.68 14.59
CA LEU A 469 -14.97 -21.81 13.88
C LEU A 469 -14.12 -21.06 14.92
N VAL A 470 -12.82 -21.12 14.75
CA VAL A 470 -11.82 -20.46 15.60
C VAL A 470 -11.01 -19.50 14.76
N TYR A 471 -10.94 -18.26 15.23
CA TYR A 471 -10.30 -17.15 14.57
C TYR A 471 -9.01 -16.76 15.30
N PRO A 472 -7.82 -17.09 14.77
CA PRO A 472 -6.53 -16.75 15.37
C PRO A 472 -6.35 -15.29 15.73
N SER A 473 -6.87 -14.36 14.93
CA SER A 473 -6.76 -12.92 15.20
C SER A 473 -7.34 -12.52 16.56
N PHE A 474 -8.51 -13.04 16.92
CA PHE A 474 -9.12 -12.77 18.23
C PHE A 474 -8.30 -13.33 19.39
N ILE A 475 -7.73 -14.51 19.19
CA ILE A 475 -6.86 -15.14 20.20
C ILE A 475 -5.59 -14.32 20.36
N GLU A 476 -4.95 -13.94 19.26
CA GLU A 476 -3.75 -13.12 19.24
C GLU A 476 -3.98 -11.76 19.90
N GLU A 477 -5.12 -11.12 19.64
CA GLU A 477 -5.49 -9.83 20.23
C GLU A 477 -5.69 -9.96 21.74
N ALA A 478 -6.43 -10.99 22.19
CA ALA A 478 -6.60 -11.24 23.62
C ALA A 478 -5.27 -11.42 24.33
N TYR A 479 -4.36 -12.23 23.78
CA TYR A 479 -3.06 -12.45 24.41
C TYR A 479 -2.12 -11.25 24.35
N ARG A 480 -2.22 -10.37 23.34
CA ARG A 480 -1.46 -9.10 23.29
C ARG A 480 -1.86 -8.13 24.41
N ALA A 481 -3.00 -8.32 25.06
CA ALA A 481 -3.39 -7.53 26.24
C ALA A 481 -2.59 -7.90 27.49
N MET A 482 -1.91 -9.06 27.52
CA MET A 482 -1.05 -9.47 28.63
C MET A 482 0.25 -8.65 28.64
N ALA A 483 0.65 -8.14 29.81
CA ALA A 483 1.86 -7.33 29.97
C ALA A 483 3.15 -8.09 29.61
N GLU A 484 3.16 -9.40 29.76
CA GLU A 484 4.29 -10.29 29.50
C GLU A 484 4.52 -10.52 28.01
N ILE A 485 3.50 -10.34 27.16
CA ILE A 485 3.54 -10.61 25.72
C ILE A 485 3.81 -9.33 24.96
N TYR A 486 4.87 -9.33 24.16
CA TYR A 486 5.17 -8.24 23.22
C TYR A 486 4.44 -8.42 21.89
N ASP A 487 4.46 -9.63 21.36
CA ASP A 487 3.77 -10.01 20.13
C ASP A 487 3.48 -11.51 20.15
N CYS A 488 2.48 -11.97 19.41
CA CYS A 488 2.16 -13.39 19.30
C CYS A 488 1.50 -13.74 17.98
N CYS A 489 1.57 -15.04 17.61
CA CYS A 489 0.91 -15.59 16.45
C CYS A 489 0.35 -16.97 16.75
N VAL A 490 -0.89 -17.24 16.30
CA VAL A 490 -1.56 -18.54 16.48
C VAL A 490 -1.62 -19.25 15.14
N ILE A 491 -1.24 -20.53 15.10
CA ILE A 491 -1.44 -21.40 13.95
C ILE A 491 -2.16 -22.69 14.36
N GLY A 492 -2.82 -23.31 13.39
CA GLY A 492 -3.33 -24.67 13.53
C GLY A 492 -2.25 -25.69 13.17
N VAL A 493 -2.04 -26.67 14.01
CA VAL A 493 -1.11 -27.78 13.79
C VAL A 493 -1.82 -29.12 13.92
N GLY A 494 -1.36 -30.15 13.22
CA GLY A 494 -1.96 -31.50 13.20
C GLY A 494 -2.65 -31.81 11.88
N GLU A 495 -3.20 -33.01 11.76
CA GLU A 495 -3.93 -33.48 10.59
C GLU A 495 -5.36 -32.91 10.54
N GLU A 496 -5.96 -32.93 9.36
CA GLU A 496 -7.33 -32.49 9.16
C GLU A 496 -8.29 -33.25 10.10
N GLY A 497 -9.14 -32.52 10.83
CA GLY A 497 -10.04 -33.07 11.85
C GLY A 497 -9.41 -33.23 13.26
N GLN A 498 -8.08 -33.11 13.39
CA GLN A 498 -7.37 -33.17 14.67
C GLN A 498 -6.56 -31.88 14.96
N THR A 499 -6.91 -30.79 14.32
CA THR A 499 -6.23 -29.50 14.45
C THR A 499 -6.17 -29.03 15.90
N LYS A 500 -4.97 -28.72 16.38
CA LYS A 500 -4.69 -28.08 17.67
C LYS A 500 -4.14 -26.69 17.43
N LEU A 501 -4.49 -25.74 18.29
CA LEU A 501 -3.89 -24.41 18.24
C LEU A 501 -2.52 -24.41 18.90
N LYS A 502 -1.55 -23.80 18.22
CA LYS A 502 -0.20 -23.50 18.71
C LYS A 502 0.00 -22.00 18.74
N LEU A 503 0.34 -21.46 19.89
CA LEU A 503 0.63 -20.05 20.13
C LEU A 503 2.14 -19.84 20.18
N PHE A 504 2.65 -19.04 19.25
CA PHE A 504 4.02 -18.50 19.33
C PHE A 504 4.01 -17.18 20.08
N VAL A 505 4.90 -17.01 21.03
CA VAL A 505 4.96 -15.85 21.93
C VAL A 505 6.33 -15.20 21.86
N VAL A 506 6.34 -13.90 21.59
CA VAL A 506 7.51 -13.03 21.80
C VAL A 506 7.34 -12.34 23.15
N LYS A 507 8.23 -12.64 24.10
CA LYS A 507 8.18 -12.06 25.44
C LYS A 507 8.47 -10.56 25.43
N ASN A 508 7.77 -9.78 26.24
CA ASN A 508 8.14 -8.39 26.49
C ASN A 508 9.51 -8.34 27.16
N LYS A 509 10.34 -7.37 26.82
CA LYS A 509 11.72 -7.23 27.32
C LYS A 509 11.82 -7.26 28.84
N LYS A 510 10.82 -6.72 29.56
CA LYS A 510 10.76 -6.72 31.03
C LYS A 510 10.65 -8.12 31.62
N PHE A 511 10.09 -9.06 30.88
CA PHE A 511 9.80 -10.43 31.29
C PHE A 511 10.67 -11.47 30.57
N LYS A 512 11.75 -11.03 29.89
CA LYS A 512 12.61 -11.90 29.09
C LYS A 512 13.19 -13.07 29.86
N ASN A 513 13.52 -12.85 31.11
CA ASN A 513 14.17 -13.84 32.00
C ASN A 513 13.18 -14.61 32.89
N ASP A 514 11.87 -14.38 32.75
CA ASP A 514 10.85 -15.09 33.52
C ASP A 514 10.83 -16.57 33.14
N ASP A 515 10.52 -17.40 34.11
CA ASP A 515 10.37 -18.84 33.97
C ASP A 515 9.27 -19.16 32.93
N GLU A 516 9.64 -19.90 31.90
CA GLU A 516 8.75 -20.19 30.78
C GLU A 516 7.58 -21.10 31.17
N GLU A 517 7.80 -22.03 32.11
CA GLU A 517 6.72 -22.93 32.53
C GLU A 517 5.70 -22.18 33.42
N MET A 518 6.14 -21.25 34.25
CA MET A 518 5.21 -20.35 34.95
C MET A 518 4.44 -19.47 34.00
N LEU A 519 5.12 -18.92 33.00
CA LEU A 519 4.48 -18.05 32.01
C LEU A 519 3.48 -18.82 31.12
N LYS A 520 3.78 -20.06 30.72
CA LYS A 520 2.84 -20.93 30.02
C LYS A 520 1.57 -21.16 30.83
N LYS A 521 1.69 -21.47 32.11
CA LYS A 521 0.53 -21.64 33.01
C LYS A 521 -0.33 -20.38 33.06
N LYS A 522 0.32 -19.22 33.23
CA LYS A 522 -0.38 -17.92 33.24
C LYS A 522 -1.10 -17.62 31.94
N ILE A 523 -0.46 -17.91 30.77
CA ILE A 523 -1.08 -17.75 29.45
C ILE A 523 -2.31 -18.66 29.31
N ILE A 524 -2.23 -19.92 29.74
CA ILE A 524 -3.35 -20.85 29.69
C ILE A 524 -4.49 -20.39 30.61
N GLU A 525 -4.18 -19.98 31.85
CA GLU A 525 -5.17 -19.46 32.80
C GLU A 525 -5.87 -18.21 32.24
N PHE A 526 -5.11 -17.26 31.69
CA PHE A 526 -5.65 -16.08 31.04
C PHE A 526 -6.58 -16.48 29.87
N GLY A 527 -6.16 -17.42 29.02
CA GLY A 527 -6.96 -17.92 27.92
C GLY A 527 -8.26 -18.56 28.40
N MET A 528 -8.22 -19.36 29.49
CA MET A 528 -9.44 -19.98 30.04
C MET A 528 -10.45 -18.96 30.59
N GLN A 529 -9.97 -17.80 31.05
CA GLN A 529 -10.81 -16.74 31.59
C GLN A 529 -11.41 -15.83 30.50
N ASN A 530 -10.68 -15.63 29.38
CA ASN A 530 -11.00 -14.60 28.39
C ASN A 530 -11.38 -15.15 27.01
N LEU A 531 -11.19 -16.45 26.75
CA LEU A 531 -11.45 -17.07 25.46
C LEU A 531 -12.41 -18.27 25.59
N SER A 532 -13.04 -18.64 24.48
CA SER A 532 -13.79 -19.90 24.44
C SER A 532 -12.84 -21.09 24.65
N LYS A 533 -13.31 -22.17 25.23
CA LYS A 533 -12.50 -23.40 25.45
C LYS A 533 -11.85 -23.96 24.19
N TRP A 534 -12.42 -23.69 23.03
CA TRP A 534 -11.93 -24.12 21.72
C TRP A 534 -10.82 -23.21 21.19
N SER A 535 -10.77 -21.96 21.67
CA SER A 535 -9.81 -20.95 21.31
C SER A 535 -8.56 -20.92 22.19
N VAL A 536 -8.53 -21.70 23.26
CA VAL A 536 -7.35 -21.79 24.14
C VAL A 536 -6.28 -22.66 23.48
N PRO A 537 -5.08 -22.13 23.18
CA PRO A 537 -3.99 -22.89 22.58
C PRO A 537 -3.56 -24.07 23.44
N LYS A 538 -3.29 -25.20 22.80
CA LYS A 538 -2.80 -26.42 23.48
C LYS A 538 -1.27 -26.49 23.52
N ILE A 539 -0.62 -25.75 22.65
CA ILE A 539 0.84 -25.72 22.51
C ILE A 539 1.27 -24.25 22.58
N ILE A 540 2.28 -23.96 23.39
CA ILE A 540 2.86 -22.62 23.53
C ILE A 540 4.36 -22.73 23.29
N GLU A 541 4.89 -21.91 22.40
CA GLU A 541 6.31 -21.82 22.08
C GLU A 541 6.78 -20.37 22.18
N PHE A 542 7.89 -20.16 22.88
CA PHE A 542 8.54 -18.85 22.98
C PHE A 542 9.58 -18.69 21.88
N ILE A 543 9.58 -17.54 21.22
CA ILE A 543 10.50 -17.19 20.14
C ILE A 543 11.02 -15.76 20.34
N ASP A 544 12.21 -15.47 19.80
CA ASP A 544 12.80 -14.12 19.92
C ASP A 544 12.08 -13.06 19.07
N ALA A 545 11.56 -13.45 17.90
CA ALA A 545 10.80 -12.58 17.02
C ALA A 545 9.88 -13.38 16.10
N LEU A 546 8.71 -12.84 15.77
CA LEU A 546 7.86 -13.39 14.72
C LEU A 546 8.51 -13.18 13.34
N PRO A 547 8.52 -14.22 12.47
CA PRO A 547 8.96 -14.05 11.09
C PRO A 547 8.04 -13.07 10.36
N ARG A 548 8.65 -12.22 9.51
CA ARG A 548 7.90 -11.21 8.76
C ARG A 548 8.22 -11.29 7.27
N THR A 549 7.20 -11.04 6.47
CA THR A 549 7.34 -10.85 5.02
C THR A 549 8.12 -9.56 4.72
N LYS A 550 8.55 -9.38 3.48
CA LYS A 550 9.26 -8.17 3.02
C LYS A 550 8.46 -6.87 3.21
N ILE A 551 7.15 -6.97 3.26
CA ILE A 551 6.23 -5.84 3.50
C ILE A 551 5.86 -5.68 4.98
N GLY A 552 6.53 -6.41 5.90
CA GLY A 552 6.40 -6.28 7.35
C GLY A 552 5.28 -7.09 8.00
N LYS A 553 4.43 -7.81 7.25
CA LYS A 553 3.37 -8.68 7.81
C LYS A 553 3.97 -9.95 8.43
N VAL A 554 3.32 -10.48 9.47
CA VAL A 554 3.72 -11.77 10.05
C VAL A 554 3.61 -12.88 9.00
N ASP A 555 4.71 -13.60 8.79
CA ASP A 555 4.74 -14.77 7.89
C ASP A 555 4.47 -16.06 8.66
N PHE A 556 3.21 -16.31 8.92
CA PHE A 556 2.76 -17.49 9.66
C PHE A 556 3.01 -18.81 8.93
N LYS A 557 3.35 -18.81 7.64
CA LYS A 557 3.63 -20.02 6.87
C LYS A 557 4.96 -20.68 7.24
N VAL A 558 5.92 -19.89 7.71
CA VAL A 558 7.22 -20.41 8.15
C VAL A 558 7.20 -20.89 9.60
N LEU A 559 6.14 -20.57 10.35
CA LEU A 559 5.89 -21.12 11.69
C LEU A 559 5.35 -22.56 11.59
N LYS A 560 5.90 -23.48 12.38
CA LYS A 560 5.53 -24.92 12.37
C LYS A 560 5.25 -25.44 13.77
#